data_c7d58e6a142d7378f11700fbdf51ef2a
#
_entry.id   c7d58e6a142d7378f11700fbdf51ef2a
#
_cell.length_a   1.000
_cell.length_b   1.000
_cell.length_c   1.000
_cell.angle_alpha   90.00
_cell.angle_beta   90.00
_cell.angle_gamma   90.00
#
_symmetry.space_group_name_H-M   'P 1'
#
loop_
_entity.id
_entity.type
_entity.pdbx_description
1 polymer ?
#
loop_
_entity_poly.entity_id
_entity_poly.type
_entity_poly.pdbx_seq_one_letter_code
_entity_poly.pdbx_strand_id
1 'polypeptide(L)'
;TFFVRRNVTDVPNTRKLTQLFMDIIAEVKMLQGNDIVQVVHDRLQIVSAPDGIFEEKLRGPVYDENPEATRFMLCSIEAQNQTKEIYADLWARDNNKKYVWTIEHIFPEGENIPASWVQMIADGDAALAKQYRLDYVHTIGNLTITGYNQNLSNMSFDQKRDRKSKDKTKEIGYKNGLYLNKDVVNQNKWTVDKIRNRTDVLVKILMEMYNW
;
A
#
# COMPACT_ATOMS: atom_id res chain seq x y z
N THR A 1 1.59 -10.66 10.83
CA THR A 1 1.16 -9.55 11.68
C THR A 1 2.36 -8.77 12.21
N PHE A 2 3.19 -9.30 13.11
CA PHE A 2 4.25 -8.58 13.83
C PHE A 2 5.14 -7.66 12.95
N PHE A 3 5.78 -8.21 11.91
CA PHE A 3 6.71 -7.43 11.09
C PHE A 3 6.03 -6.33 10.27
N VAL A 4 4.78 -6.51 9.85
CA VAL A 4 4.05 -5.44 9.16
C VAL A 4 3.74 -4.31 10.13
N ARG A 5 3.16 -4.60 11.29
CA ARG A 5 2.88 -3.59 12.32
C ARG A 5 4.15 -2.85 12.74
N ARG A 6 5.22 -3.59 12.99
CA ARG A 6 6.53 -3.03 13.32
C ARG A 6 7.08 -2.11 12.24
N ASN A 7 7.04 -2.52 10.97
CA ASN A 7 7.61 -1.75 9.86
C ASN A 7 6.79 -0.48 9.52
N VAL A 8 5.53 -0.46 9.89
CA VAL A 8 4.66 0.72 9.75
C VAL A 8 4.82 1.67 10.93
N THR A 9 5.06 1.16 12.14
CA THR A 9 5.01 1.94 13.38
C THR A 9 6.37 2.18 14.04
N ASP A 10 7.43 1.46 13.63
CA ASP A 10 8.74 1.32 14.31
C ASP A 10 8.63 0.84 15.77
N VAL A 11 7.57 0.10 16.11
CA VAL A 11 7.34 -0.47 17.46
C VAL A 11 7.33 -1.99 17.41
N PRO A 12 8.23 -2.66 18.15
CA PRO A 12 9.40 -2.14 18.85
C PRO A 12 10.49 -1.65 17.89
N ASN A 13 11.31 -0.70 18.34
CA ASN A 13 12.41 -0.20 17.51
C ASN A 13 13.47 -1.30 17.24
N THR A 14 14.26 -1.09 16.17
CA THR A 14 15.24 -2.08 15.70
C THR A 14 16.21 -2.56 16.76
N ARG A 15 16.65 -1.70 17.69
CA ARG A 15 17.63 -2.05 18.74
C ARG A 15 17.11 -3.11 19.70
N LYS A 16 15.79 -3.19 19.89
CA LYS A 16 15.16 -4.16 20.81
C LYS A 16 14.89 -5.51 20.16
N LEU A 17 14.94 -5.62 18.83
CA LEU A 17 14.57 -6.86 18.12
C LEU A 17 15.50 -8.03 18.41
N THR A 18 16.82 -7.80 18.38
CA THR A 18 17.80 -8.87 18.62
C THR A 18 17.60 -9.47 20.00
N GLN A 19 17.48 -8.63 21.03
CA GLN A 19 17.27 -9.12 22.40
C GLN A 19 15.93 -9.86 22.53
N LEU A 20 14.85 -9.31 21.97
CA LEU A 20 13.54 -9.95 21.95
C LEU A 20 13.60 -11.37 21.39
N PHE A 21 14.24 -11.56 20.23
CA PHE A 21 14.34 -12.88 19.63
C PHE A 21 15.28 -13.81 20.40
N MET A 22 16.35 -13.29 21.00
CA MET A 22 17.22 -14.09 21.88
C MET A 22 16.45 -14.57 23.13
N ASP A 23 15.64 -13.72 23.73
CA ASP A 23 14.81 -14.08 24.88
C ASP A 23 13.76 -15.13 24.51
N ILE A 24 13.07 -14.95 23.37
CA ILE A 24 12.11 -15.94 22.86
C ILE A 24 12.78 -17.29 22.62
N ILE A 25 13.96 -17.31 21.98
CA ILE A 25 14.71 -18.56 21.73
C ILE A 25 15.04 -19.25 23.06
N ALA A 26 15.46 -18.49 24.07
CA ALA A 26 15.78 -19.06 25.39
C ALA A 26 14.53 -19.65 26.05
N GLU A 27 13.39 -18.99 25.98
CA GLU A 27 12.13 -19.46 26.58
C GLU A 27 11.60 -20.74 25.89
N VAL A 28 11.69 -20.82 24.55
CA VAL A 28 11.14 -21.98 23.82
C VAL A 28 12.06 -23.18 23.77
N LYS A 29 13.30 -23.08 24.25
CA LYS A 29 14.35 -24.12 24.10
C LYS A 29 13.92 -25.51 24.59
N MET A 30 13.10 -25.56 25.64
CA MET A 30 12.66 -26.83 26.26
C MET A 30 11.19 -27.15 25.93
N LEU A 31 10.53 -26.33 25.10
CA LEU A 31 9.14 -26.50 24.70
C LEU A 31 9.04 -27.32 23.41
N GLN A 32 7.83 -27.85 23.13
CA GLN A 32 7.54 -28.62 21.93
C GLN A 32 6.16 -28.25 21.36
N GLY A 33 6.01 -28.44 20.04
CA GLY A 33 4.72 -28.33 19.37
C GLY A 33 4.07 -26.96 19.55
N ASN A 34 2.81 -26.93 19.95
CA ASN A 34 2.00 -25.71 20.06
C ASN A 34 2.46 -24.76 21.17
N ASP A 35 3.13 -25.27 22.21
CA ASP A 35 3.63 -24.42 23.29
C ASP A 35 4.66 -23.41 22.79
N ILE A 36 5.51 -23.81 21.81
CA ILE A 36 6.43 -22.91 21.13
C ILE A 36 5.65 -21.79 20.41
N VAL A 37 4.62 -22.17 19.67
CA VAL A 37 3.81 -21.21 18.90
C VAL A 37 3.13 -20.21 19.83
N GLN A 38 2.58 -20.69 20.96
CA GLN A 38 1.91 -19.82 21.93
C GLN A 38 2.88 -18.82 22.56
N VAL A 39 4.05 -19.27 23.02
CA VAL A 39 5.05 -18.37 23.62
C VAL A 39 5.51 -17.32 22.60
N VAL A 40 5.81 -17.72 21.35
CA VAL A 40 6.21 -16.79 20.30
C VAL A 40 5.11 -15.77 20.02
N HIS A 41 3.85 -16.22 19.88
CA HIS A 41 2.70 -15.36 19.67
C HIS A 41 2.57 -14.31 20.78
N ASP A 42 2.52 -14.75 22.05
CA ASP A 42 2.27 -13.88 23.19
C ASP A 42 3.40 -12.85 23.37
N ARG A 43 4.64 -13.28 23.21
CA ARG A 43 5.82 -12.40 23.30
C ARG A 43 5.84 -11.34 22.21
N LEU A 44 5.46 -11.69 20.97
CA LEU A 44 5.40 -10.75 19.86
C LEU A 44 4.21 -9.81 19.99
N GLN A 45 3.06 -10.31 20.46
CA GLN A 45 1.85 -9.49 20.68
C GLN A 45 2.07 -8.40 21.72
N ILE A 46 2.66 -8.77 22.88
CA ILE A 46 2.90 -7.83 24.00
C ILE A 46 3.77 -6.63 23.58
N VAL A 47 4.76 -6.85 22.70
CA VAL A 47 5.69 -5.80 22.27
C VAL A 47 5.26 -5.10 20.99
N SER A 48 4.22 -5.58 20.35
CA SER A 48 3.70 -5.01 19.10
C SER A 48 2.98 -3.68 19.36
N ALA A 49 2.97 -2.83 18.32
CA ALA A 49 2.21 -1.60 18.39
C ALA A 49 0.71 -1.86 18.67
N PRO A 50 0.06 -1.13 19.59
CA PRO A 50 -1.39 -1.17 19.76
C PRO A 50 -2.13 -0.78 18.47
N ASP A 51 -3.39 -1.25 18.35
CA ASP A 51 -4.22 -1.00 17.17
C ASP A 51 -4.36 0.48 16.84
N GLY A 52 -4.57 1.34 17.84
CA GLY A 52 -4.72 2.78 17.63
C GLY A 52 -3.47 3.42 16.99
N ILE A 53 -2.25 3.03 17.41
CA ILE A 53 -1.01 3.52 16.81
C ILE A 53 -0.84 2.98 15.39
N PHE A 54 -1.16 1.70 15.17
CA PHE A 54 -1.06 1.10 13.84
C PHE A 54 -2.05 1.73 12.87
N GLU A 55 -3.30 1.93 13.28
CA GLU A 55 -4.32 2.60 12.47
C GLU A 55 -3.94 4.05 12.13
N GLU A 56 -3.48 4.83 13.11
CA GLU A 56 -3.02 6.21 12.91
C GLU A 56 -1.92 6.28 11.84
N LYS A 57 -0.93 5.39 11.94
CA LYS A 57 0.16 5.32 10.97
C LYS A 57 -0.31 4.90 9.57
N LEU A 58 -1.23 3.95 9.47
CA LEU A 58 -1.82 3.55 8.19
C LEU A 58 -2.60 4.69 7.50
N ARG A 59 -3.17 5.63 8.26
CA ARG A 59 -3.88 6.81 7.75
C ARG A 59 -2.94 7.92 7.30
N GLY A 60 -1.69 7.87 7.72
CA GLY A 60 -0.65 8.84 7.40
C GLY A 60 0.00 8.62 6.02
N PRO A 61 1.13 9.30 5.75
CA PRO A 61 1.88 9.21 4.50
C PRO A 61 2.74 7.93 4.45
N VAL A 62 2.09 6.76 4.47
CA VAL A 62 2.73 5.43 4.59
C VAL A 62 3.79 5.16 3.53
N TYR A 63 3.64 5.73 2.33
CA TYR A 63 4.63 5.56 1.27
C TYR A 63 5.92 6.32 1.58
N ASP A 64 5.81 7.54 2.07
CA ASP A 64 6.96 8.37 2.44
C ASP A 64 7.72 7.76 3.63
N GLU A 65 6.99 7.23 4.61
CA GLU A 65 7.58 6.60 5.79
C GLU A 65 8.26 5.25 5.48
N ASN A 66 7.62 4.36 4.69
CA ASN A 66 8.18 3.05 4.33
C ASN A 66 7.58 2.50 3.01
N PRO A 67 8.19 2.81 1.85
CA PRO A 67 7.72 2.34 0.54
C PRO A 67 7.65 0.82 0.42
N GLU A 68 8.60 0.09 1.02
CA GLU A 68 8.64 -1.38 0.94
C GLU A 68 7.51 -2.03 1.75
N ALA A 69 7.24 -1.53 2.96
CA ALA A 69 6.10 -2.00 3.75
C ALA A 69 4.78 -1.64 3.06
N THR A 70 4.68 -0.45 2.49
CA THR A 70 3.51 0.00 1.73
C THR A 70 3.25 -0.90 0.52
N ARG A 71 4.30 -1.19 -0.26
CA ARG A 71 4.20 -2.14 -1.38
C ARG A 71 3.77 -3.52 -0.91
N PHE A 72 4.37 -4.02 0.17
CA PHE A 72 4.01 -5.32 0.75
C PHE A 72 2.52 -5.36 1.11
N MET A 73 1.99 -4.36 1.78
CA MET A 73 0.58 -4.28 2.17
C MET A 73 -0.35 -4.26 0.95
N LEU A 74 -0.08 -3.43 -0.06
CA LEU A 74 -0.87 -3.38 -1.28
C LEU A 74 -0.85 -4.73 -2.04
N CYS A 75 0.33 -5.33 -2.19
CA CYS A 75 0.45 -6.65 -2.81
C CYS A 75 -0.27 -7.75 -2.00
N SER A 76 -0.27 -7.66 -0.66
CA SER A 76 -0.98 -8.62 0.18
C SER A 76 -2.49 -8.52 0.04
N ILE A 77 -3.04 -7.31 -0.05
CA ILE A 77 -4.48 -7.10 -0.35
C ILE A 77 -4.82 -7.72 -1.71
N GLU A 78 -4.03 -7.43 -2.74
CA GLU A 78 -4.26 -7.99 -4.08
C GLU A 78 -4.17 -9.51 -4.07
N ALA A 79 -3.14 -10.09 -3.45
CA ALA A 79 -2.91 -11.53 -3.41
C ALA A 79 -4.06 -12.31 -2.76
N GLN A 80 -4.70 -11.76 -1.70
CA GLN A 80 -5.87 -12.39 -1.06
C GLN A 80 -7.11 -12.43 -1.96
N ASN A 81 -7.16 -11.58 -2.98
CA ASN A 81 -8.29 -11.47 -3.90
C ASN A 81 -8.04 -12.10 -5.27
N GLN A 82 -6.88 -12.73 -5.47
CA GLN A 82 -6.59 -13.49 -6.69
C GLN A 82 -7.30 -14.84 -6.68
N THR A 83 -7.63 -15.33 -7.87
CA THR A 83 -8.18 -16.66 -8.09
C THR A 83 -7.22 -17.49 -8.94
N LYS A 84 -7.53 -18.78 -9.13
CA LYS A 84 -6.72 -19.65 -10.02
C LYS A 84 -6.76 -19.18 -11.48
N GLU A 85 -7.84 -18.53 -11.88
CA GLU A 85 -8.04 -17.99 -13.24
C GLU A 85 -7.41 -16.62 -13.44
N ILE A 86 -7.29 -15.83 -12.34
CA ILE A 86 -6.69 -14.50 -12.36
C ILE A 86 -5.55 -14.47 -11.35
N TYR A 87 -4.36 -14.81 -11.85
CA TYR A 87 -3.15 -14.86 -11.04
C TYR A 87 -2.04 -14.01 -11.64
N ALA A 88 -1.42 -13.18 -10.82
CA ALA A 88 -0.19 -12.47 -11.13
C ALA A 88 0.83 -12.70 -10.01
N ASP A 89 2.07 -13.05 -10.37
CA ASP A 89 3.16 -13.08 -9.40
C ASP A 89 3.56 -11.63 -9.05
N LEU A 90 3.00 -11.14 -7.95
CA LEU A 90 3.24 -9.80 -7.45
C LEU A 90 4.67 -9.59 -6.90
N TRP A 91 5.40 -10.69 -6.69
CA TRP A 91 6.76 -10.69 -6.18
C TRP A 91 7.81 -10.87 -7.27
N ALA A 92 7.37 -11.07 -8.52
CA ALA A 92 8.24 -11.21 -9.69
C ALA A 92 9.22 -10.04 -9.79
N ARG A 93 10.45 -10.37 -10.14
CA ARG A 93 11.53 -9.41 -10.41
C ARG A 93 12.00 -9.52 -11.86
N ASP A 94 12.38 -8.40 -12.42
CA ASP A 94 12.99 -8.33 -13.76
C ASP A 94 14.47 -8.81 -13.73
N ASN A 95 15.11 -8.81 -14.88
CA ASN A 95 16.53 -9.18 -15.03
C ASN A 95 17.48 -8.28 -14.22
N ASN A 96 17.05 -7.08 -13.83
CA ASN A 96 17.80 -6.15 -12.99
C ASN A 96 17.46 -6.32 -11.48
N LYS A 97 16.74 -7.38 -11.11
CA LYS A 97 16.28 -7.67 -9.76
C LYS A 97 15.29 -6.63 -9.19
N LYS A 98 14.71 -5.77 -10.03
CA LYS A 98 13.66 -4.83 -9.64
C LYS A 98 12.30 -5.49 -9.71
N TYR A 99 11.39 -5.11 -8.82
CA TYR A 99 10.01 -5.61 -8.87
C TYR A 99 9.34 -5.20 -10.19
N VAL A 100 8.66 -6.16 -10.81
CA VAL A 100 7.80 -5.92 -12.00
C VAL A 100 6.60 -5.06 -11.60
N TRP A 101 5.98 -5.41 -10.46
CA TRP A 101 4.85 -4.67 -9.90
C TRP A 101 5.36 -3.62 -8.92
N THR A 102 5.13 -2.34 -9.25
CA THR A 102 5.58 -1.19 -8.47
C THR A 102 4.38 -0.37 -7.99
N ILE A 103 4.58 0.46 -6.98
CA ILE A 103 3.56 1.40 -6.50
C ILE A 103 3.34 2.47 -7.57
N GLU A 104 2.09 2.78 -7.82
CA GLU A 104 1.60 3.86 -8.67
C GLU A 104 0.78 4.84 -7.83
N HIS A 105 1.09 6.13 -7.96
CA HIS A 105 0.31 7.23 -7.38
C HIS A 105 -0.82 7.62 -8.35
N ILE A 106 -2.07 7.47 -7.93
CA ILE A 106 -3.23 7.82 -8.76
C ILE A 106 -3.21 9.33 -9.01
N PHE A 107 -3.27 10.16 -7.96
CA PHE A 107 -2.90 11.57 -8.03
C PHE A 107 -1.37 11.67 -8.06
N PRO A 108 -0.77 12.31 -9.07
CA PRO A 108 0.67 12.25 -9.30
C PRO A 108 1.52 12.84 -8.17
N GLU A 109 2.66 12.19 -7.92
CA GLU A 109 3.63 12.59 -6.89
C GLU A 109 4.42 13.85 -7.28
N GLY A 110 4.62 14.12 -8.56
CA GLY A 110 5.48 15.18 -9.06
C GLY A 110 5.07 16.58 -8.57
N GLU A 111 6.06 17.44 -8.28
CA GLU A 111 5.83 18.82 -7.83
C GLU A 111 5.07 19.67 -8.86
N ASN A 112 5.32 19.42 -10.15
CA ASN A 112 4.61 20.06 -11.25
C ASN A 112 3.30 19.34 -11.52
N ILE A 113 2.25 19.74 -10.81
CA ILE A 113 0.92 19.14 -10.96
C ILE A 113 0.33 19.54 -12.32
N PRO A 114 -0.04 18.58 -13.19
CA PRO A 114 -0.69 18.90 -14.47
C PRO A 114 -1.99 19.69 -14.28
N ALA A 115 -2.28 20.62 -15.20
CA ALA A 115 -3.48 21.48 -15.14
C ALA A 115 -4.78 20.69 -15.00
N SER A 116 -4.88 19.52 -15.67
CA SER A 116 -6.03 18.61 -15.55
C SER A 116 -6.25 18.10 -14.11
N TRP A 117 -5.15 17.86 -13.38
CA TRP A 117 -5.22 17.47 -11.97
C TRP A 117 -5.54 18.64 -11.05
N VAL A 118 -4.96 19.84 -11.31
CA VAL A 118 -5.30 21.06 -10.56
C VAL A 118 -6.79 21.34 -10.66
N GLN A 119 -7.35 21.23 -11.88
CA GLN A 119 -8.79 21.39 -12.11
C GLN A 119 -9.61 20.31 -11.40
N MET A 120 -9.17 19.07 -11.41
CA MET A 120 -9.92 17.94 -10.85
C MET A 120 -9.96 17.93 -9.32
N ILE A 121 -8.82 18.24 -8.66
CA ILE A 121 -8.66 18.05 -7.22
C ILE A 121 -8.93 19.32 -6.41
N ALA A 122 -8.81 20.49 -7.05
CA ALA A 122 -8.89 21.80 -6.39
C ALA A 122 -9.63 22.85 -7.22
N ASP A 123 -10.47 22.44 -8.17
CA ASP A 123 -11.30 23.33 -9.01
C ASP A 123 -10.51 24.49 -9.66
N GLY A 124 -9.24 24.24 -10.02
CA GLY A 124 -8.35 25.19 -10.68
C GLY A 124 -7.45 25.99 -9.73
N ASP A 125 -7.59 25.86 -8.42
CA ASP A 125 -6.71 26.50 -7.44
C ASP A 125 -5.39 25.72 -7.32
N ALA A 126 -4.32 26.29 -7.91
CA ALA A 126 -3.00 25.69 -7.92
C ALA A 126 -2.32 25.65 -6.52
N ALA A 127 -2.63 26.62 -5.65
CA ALA A 127 -2.09 26.63 -4.29
C ALA A 127 -2.73 25.54 -3.44
N LEU A 128 -4.04 25.41 -3.53
CA LEU A 128 -4.80 24.34 -2.86
C LEU A 128 -4.41 22.94 -3.40
N ALA A 129 -4.20 22.80 -4.72
CA ALA A 129 -3.73 21.54 -5.30
C ALA A 129 -2.35 21.12 -4.76
N LYS A 130 -1.44 22.07 -4.58
CA LYS A 130 -0.13 21.82 -3.94
C LYS A 130 -0.27 21.37 -2.48
N GLN A 131 -1.17 22.01 -1.71
CA GLN A 131 -1.45 21.59 -0.36
C GLN A 131 -2.02 20.17 -0.32
N TYR A 132 -3.01 19.87 -1.15
CA TYR A 132 -3.58 18.52 -1.25
C TYR A 132 -2.55 17.47 -1.67
N ARG A 133 -1.58 17.83 -2.52
CA ARG A 133 -0.48 16.93 -2.85
C ARG A 133 0.35 16.59 -1.60
N LEU A 134 0.72 17.59 -0.80
CA LEU A 134 1.47 17.36 0.43
C LEU A 134 0.70 16.49 1.43
N ASP A 135 -0.61 16.69 1.54
CA ASP A 135 -1.43 16.00 2.53
C ASP A 135 -1.82 14.58 2.12
N TYR A 136 -2.00 14.31 0.81
CA TYR A 136 -2.68 13.08 0.37
C TYR A 136 -1.89 12.21 -0.59
N VAL A 137 -0.83 12.70 -1.24
CA VAL A 137 -0.16 11.96 -2.32
C VAL A 137 0.40 10.62 -1.85
N HIS A 138 0.93 10.55 -0.62
CA HIS A 138 1.56 9.38 -0.03
C HIS A 138 0.65 8.56 0.89
N THR A 139 -0.65 8.93 0.99
CA THR A 139 -1.62 8.15 1.76
C THR A 139 -2.03 6.89 0.99
N ILE A 140 -2.32 5.81 1.70
CA ILE A 140 -2.62 4.51 1.08
C ILE A 140 -3.82 4.57 0.12
N GLY A 141 -4.78 5.46 0.37
CA GLY A 141 -5.94 5.67 -0.50
C GLY A 141 -5.58 6.20 -1.88
N ASN A 142 -4.45 6.89 -2.04
CA ASN A 142 -3.98 7.37 -3.33
C ASN A 142 -3.06 6.38 -4.08
N LEU A 143 -2.80 5.21 -3.51
CA LEU A 143 -1.81 4.26 -4.03
C LEU A 143 -2.47 3.02 -4.63
N THR A 144 -1.86 2.50 -5.68
CA THR A 144 -2.16 1.19 -6.24
C THR A 144 -0.86 0.53 -6.71
N ILE A 145 -0.96 -0.65 -7.33
CA ILE A 145 0.19 -1.32 -7.95
C ILE A 145 -0.02 -1.43 -9.46
N THR A 146 1.07 -1.38 -10.20
CA THR A 146 1.07 -1.54 -11.66
C THR A 146 2.39 -2.13 -12.16
N GLY A 147 2.32 -2.90 -13.25
CA GLY A 147 3.50 -3.32 -14.02
C GLY A 147 3.93 -2.29 -15.09
N TYR A 148 3.23 -1.16 -15.19
CA TYR A 148 3.38 -0.17 -16.28
C TYR A 148 3.56 1.26 -15.77
N ASN A 149 4.17 1.45 -14.61
CA ASN A 149 4.29 2.76 -13.94
C ASN A 149 4.83 3.87 -14.86
N GLN A 150 5.90 3.58 -15.62
CA GLN A 150 6.48 4.52 -16.58
C GLN A 150 5.49 4.98 -17.68
N ASN A 151 4.48 4.17 -17.99
CA ASN A 151 3.47 4.49 -19.01
C ASN A 151 2.30 5.32 -18.44
N LEU A 152 2.16 5.42 -17.13
CA LEU A 152 1.09 6.17 -16.47
C LEU A 152 1.57 7.58 -16.05
N SER A 153 2.70 7.69 -15.37
CA SER A 153 3.37 8.94 -15.02
C SER A 153 2.40 10.09 -14.64
N ASN A 154 2.58 11.28 -15.24
CA ASN A 154 1.77 12.48 -14.99
C ASN A 154 0.53 12.62 -15.88
N MET A 155 0.05 11.53 -16.47
CA MET A 155 -1.17 11.55 -17.28
C MET A 155 -2.39 12.00 -16.45
N SER A 156 -3.43 12.52 -17.14
CA SER A 156 -4.73 12.80 -16.50
C SER A 156 -5.36 11.52 -15.94
N PHE A 157 -6.30 11.66 -15.01
CA PHE A 157 -6.96 10.50 -14.41
C PHE A 157 -7.61 9.59 -15.45
N ASP A 158 -8.33 10.16 -16.42
CA ASP A 158 -8.99 9.38 -17.48
C ASP A 158 -7.98 8.65 -18.35
N GLN A 159 -6.86 9.30 -18.69
CA GLN A 159 -5.77 8.67 -19.45
C GLN A 159 -5.12 7.52 -18.68
N LYS A 160 -4.91 7.65 -17.36
CA LYS A 160 -4.40 6.57 -16.52
C LYS A 160 -5.40 5.44 -16.40
N ARG A 161 -6.70 5.75 -16.17
CA ARG A 161 -7.76 4.77 -16.02
C ARG A 161 -7.93 3.92 -17.28
N ASP A 162 -7.99 4.57 -18.45
CA ASP A 162 -8.36 3.97 -19.73
C ASP A 162 -7.15 3.62 -20.61
N ARG A 163 -5.93 3.59 -20.02
CA ARG A 163 -4.68 3.32 -20.76
C ARG A 163 -4.66 1.93 -21.35
N LYS A 164 -4.36 1.87 -22.66
CA LYS A 164 -4.15 0.61 -23.39
C LYS A 164 -2.71 0.47 -23.86
N SER A 165 -2.29 -0.76 -24.15
CA SER A 165 -1.04 -1.07 -24.83
C SER A 165 -0.98 -0.39 -26.21
N LYS A 166 0.23 -0.29 -26.81
CA LYS A 166 0.42 0.35 -28.12
C LYS A 166 -0.46 -0.25 -29.22
N ASP A 167 -0.64 -1.55 -29.20
CA ASP A 167 -1.49 -2.32 -30.12
C ASP A 167 -3.00 -2.29 -29.74
N LYS A 168 -3.34 -1.61 -28.66
CA LYS A 168 -4.71 -1.46 -28.09
C LYS A 168 -5.39 -2.78 -27.68
N THR A 169 -4.63 -3.87 -27.57
CA THR A 169 -5.17 -5.19 -27.23
C THR A 169 -5.29 -5.44 -25.74
N LYS A 170 -4.50 -4.73 -24.90
CA LYS A 170 -4.42 -4.95 -23.44
C LYS A 170 -4.73 -3.67 -22.67
N GLU A 171 -5.51 -3.81 -21.60
CA GLU A 171 -5.69 -2.77 -20.61
C GLU A 171 -4.45 -2.72 -19.69
N ILE A 172 -3.72 -1.61 -19.73
CA ILE A 172 -2.51 -1.38 -18.93
C ILE A 172 -2.67 -0.23 -17.93
N GLY A 173 -3.83 0.42 -17.95
CA GLY A 173 -4.29 1.40 -16.97
C GLY A 173 -5.00 0.75 -15.79
N TYR A 174 -5.86 1.49 -15.12
CA TYR A 174 -6.59 0.97 -13.94
C TYR A 174 -7.66 -0.06 -14.28
N LYS A 175 -8.06 -0.20 -15.55
CA LYS A 175 -8.96 -1.26 -16.05
C LYS A 175 -8.29 -2.62 -16.22
N ASN A 176 -7.11 -2.81 -15.67
CA ASN A 176 -6.29 -4.01 -15.80
C ASN A 176 -6.79 -5.24 -15.01
N GLY A 177 -7.91 -5.13 -14.31
CA GLY A 177 -8.54 -6.24 -13.59
C GLY A 177 -8.04 -6.48 -12.17
N LEU A 178 -7.10 -5.69 -11.66
CA LEU A 178 -6.65 -5.79 -10.27
C LEU A 178 -7.79 -5.47 -9.30
N TYR A 179 -7.85 -6.22 -8.20
CA TYR A 179 -8.79 -5.95 -7.11
C TYR A 179 -8.61 -4.54 -6.52
N LEU A 180 -7.37 -4.10 -6.33
CA LEU A 180 -7.03 -2.77 -5.84
C LEU A 180 -7.58 -1.62 -6.71
N ASN A 181 -7.94 -1.90 -7.96
CA ASN A 181 -8.47 -0.90 -8.88
C ASN A 181 -9.99 -0.92 -9.03
N LYS A 182 -10.71 -1.86 -8.37
CA LYS A 182 -12.18 -2.01 -8.53
C LYS A 182 -12.98 -0.75 -8.25
N ASP A 183 -12.57 -0.01 -7.22
CA ASP A 183 -13.20 1.24 -6.81
C ASP A 183 -12.72 2.44 -7.64
N VAL A 184 -11.51 2.35 -8.21
CA VAL A 184 -10.91 3.41 -9.03
C VAL A 184 -11.50 3.44 -10.44
N VAL A 185 -11.70 2.26 -11.07
CA VAL A 185 -12.16 2.17 -12.48
C VAL A 185 -13.53 2.77 -12.72
N ASN A 186 -14.39 2.77 -11.71
CA ASN A 186 -15.75 3.28 -11.80
C ASN A 186 -15.88 4.78 -11.50
N GLN A 187 -14.75 5.47 -11.19
CA GLN A 187 -14.77 6.90 -10.91
C GLN A 187 -14.60 7.70 -12.20
N ASN A 188 -15.36 8.80 -12.30
CA ASN A 188 -15.17 9.82 -13.35
C ASN A 188 -14.23 10.93 -12.90
N LYS A 189 -14.03 11.08 -11.59
CA LYS A 189 -13.13 12.06 -10.98
C LYS A 189 -12.38 11.41 -9.80
N TRP A 190 -11.15 11.82 -9.59
CA TRP A 190 -10.34 11.41 -8.45
C TRP A 190 -10.07 12.64 -7.57
N THR A 191 -10.87 12.79 -6.53
CA THR A 191 -10.86 13.94 -5.62
C THR A 191 -10.29 13.56 -4.25
N VAL A 192 -10.01 14.56 -3.40
CA VAL A 192 -9.59 14.34 -2.00
C VAL A 192 -10.56 13.44 -1.25
N ASP A 193 -11.88 13.62 -1.42
CA ASP A 193 -12.87 12.76 -0.76
C ASP A 193 -12.78 11.31 -1.22
N LYS A 194 -12.46 11.07 -2.51
CA LYS A 194 -12.25 9.70 -3.01
C LYS A 194 -10.99 9.07 -2.41
N ILE A 195 -9.92 9.85 -2.25
CA ILE A 195 -8.71 9.40 -1.59
C ILE A 195 -8.99 9.05 -0.12
N ARG A 196 -9.69 9.93 0.61
CA ARG A 196 -10.06 9.70 2.02
C ARG A 196 -10.93 8.45 2.19
N ASN A 197 -12.01 8.35 1.43
CA ASN A 197 -12.92 7.20 1.50
C ASN A 197 -12.18 5.88 1.19
N ARG A 198 -11.29 5.90 0.20
CA ARG A 198 -10.49 4.72 -0.13
C ARG A 198 -9.46 4.41 0.95
N THR A 199 -8.88 5.44 1.57
CA THR A 199 -8.01 5.25 2.76
C THR A 199 -8.76 4.52 3.85
N ASP A 200 -9.99 4.93 4.19
CA ASP A 200 -10.82 4.26 5.21
C ASP A 200 -11.06 2.78 4.88
N VAL A 201 -11.38 2.47 3.63
CA VAL A 201 -11.59 1.09 3.18
C VAL A 201 -10.32 0.25 3.29
N LEU A 202 -9.19 0.74 2.77
CA LEU A 202 -7.93 0.00 2.78
C LEU A 202 -7.36 -0.15 4.18
N VAL A 203 -7.47 0.87 5.03
CA VAL A 203 -7.06 0.80 6.44
C VAL A 203 -7.87 -0.26 7.17
N LYS A 204 -9.20 -0.30 6.99
CA LYS A 204 -10.03 -1.34 7.59
C LYS A 204 -9.59 -2.74 7.18
N ILE A 205 -9.34 -2.97 5.88
CA ILE A 205 -8.82 -4.26 5.38
C ILE A 205 -7.49 -4.61 6.05
N LEU A 206 -6.56 -3.67 6.15
CA LEU A 206 -5.24 -3.91 6.75
C LEU A 206 -5.31 -4.15 8.26
N MET A 207 -6.22 -3.47 8.97
CA MET A 207 -6.47 -3.73 10.39
C MET A 207 -6.98 -5.16 10.61
N GLU A 208 -7.90 -5.64 9.76
CA GLU A 208 -8.40 -7.02 9.80
C GLU A 208 -7.31 -8.04 9.42
N MET A 209 -6.53 -7.78 8.36
CA MET A 209 -5.47 -8.68 7.88
C MET A 209 -4.32 -8.86 8.89
N TYR A 210 -4.00 -7.80 9.62
CA TYR A 210 -2.86 -7.78 10.55
C TYR A 210 -3.28 -7.68 12.02
N ASN A 211 -4.49 -8.15 12.33
CA ASN A 211 -4.96 -8.31 13.70
C ASN A 211 -4.16 -9.40 14.44
N TRP A 212 -4.11 -9.28 15.78
CA TRP A 212 -3.53 -10.29 16.68
C TRP A 212 -4.57 -11.30 17.17
#